data_0a0795c299d0e1893e0d7fe4e30a145b
#
_entry.id   0a0795c299d0e1893e0d7fe4e30a145b
#
_cell.length_a   1.000
_cell.length_b   1.000
_cell.length_c   1.000
_cell.angle_alpha   90.00
_cell.angle_beta   90.00
_cell.angle_gamma   90.00
#
_symmetry.space_group_name_H-M   'P 1'
#
loop_
_entity.id
_entity.type
_entity.pdbx_description
1 polymer ?
#
loop_
_entity_poly.entity_id
_entity_poly.type
_entity_poly.pdbx_seq_one_letter_code
_entity_poly.pdbx_strand_id
1 'polypeptide(L)'
;MKRTIFILVAVVAMVATAFVVSSEAQGEATATTTADRTQKQQQCQQKRAERLAAYEKYVDSLVLSRNFRFVPQTMQQMPAGMMRNLQNPNYEIIVWDEAVDVCLPYLKGYTPPYYPVVFNYVLSSVVGYTAEQTQEGWHVTFQSTMFTASNYTFALDIYSRYGGATLTLSTPFYNSVQYTGNIFGI
;
A
#
# COMPACT_ATOMS: atom_id res chain seq x y z
N MET A 1 13.99 12.09 -46.23
CA MET A 1 12.89 12.95 -46.70
C MET A 1 12.21 13.56 -45.48
N LYS A 2 12.37 14.88 -45.37
CA LYS A 2 11.85 15.72 -44.30
C LYS A 2 10.34 15.95 -44.48
N ARG A 3 9.49 15.81 -43.49
CA ARG A 3 8.17 16.45 -43.45
C ARG A 3 7.89 16.96 -42.04
N THR A 4 8.06 18.24 -41.91
CA THR A 4 7.61 19.16 -40.88
C THR A 4 6.08 19.19 -40.84
N ILE A 5 5.50 19.02 -39.67
CA ILE A 5 4.07 19.28 -39.42
C ILE A 5 3.97 20.57 -38.62
N PHE A 6 3.34 21.55 -39.27
CA PHE A 6 3.02 22.88 -38.75
C PHE A 6 1.96 22.82 -37.67
N ILE A 7 2.24 23.48 -36.55
CA ILE A 7 1.27 23.79 -35.48
C ILE A 7 0.50 25.03 -35.92
N LEU A 8 -0.79 24.89 -36.09
CA LEU A 8 -1.69 25.97 -36.42
C LEU A 8 -2.28 26.52 -35.11
N VAL A 9 -1.75 27.66 -34.66
CA VAL A 9 -2.31 28.44 -33.56
C VAL A 9 -3.38 29.35 -34.15
N ALA A 10 -4.64 29.07 -33.84
CA ALA A 10 -5.76 29.95 -34.13
C ALA A 10 -5.97 30.95 -32.99
N VAL A 11 -5.57 32.16 -33.22
CA VAL A 11 -5.91 33.33 -32.41
C VAL A 11 -7.31 33.77 -32.82
N VAL A 12 -8.27 33.68 -31.87
CA VAL A 12 -9.57 34.34 -32.03
C VAL A 12 -9.55 35.62 -31.23
N ALA A 13 -9.49 36.73 -31.96
CA ALA A 13 -9.56 38.06 -31.43
C ALA A 13 -11.02 38.51 -31.29
N MET A 14 -11.33 39.02 -30.13
CA MET A 14 -12.24 40.08 -29.71
C MET A 14 -13.31 40.58 -30.70
N VAL A 15 -14.54 40.59 -30.18
CA VAL A 15 -15.46 41.71 -30.43
C VAL A 15 -16.04 42.18 -29.07
N ALA A 16 -15.63 43.35 -28.68
CA ALA A 16 -16.19 44.07 -27.57
C ALA A 16 -17.45 44.81 -28.04
N THR A 17 -18.59 44.54 -27.43
CA THR A 17 -19.73 45.46 -27.45
C THR A 17 -20.05 45.82 -26.01
N ALA A 18 -19.79 47.09 -25.72
CA ALA A 18 -20.16 47.74 -24.48
C ALA A 18 -21.69 47.82 -24.37
N PHE A 19 -22.21 47.26 -23.30
CA PHE A 19 -23.53 47.61 -22.78
C PHE A 19 -23.36 48.16 -21.36
N VAL A 20 -23.46 49.46 -21.26
CA VAL A 20 -23.57 50.18 -19.99
C VAL A 20 -24.99 50.03 -19.50
N VAL A 21 -25.19 49.30 -18.45
CA VAL A 21 -26.35 49.46 -17.56
C VAL A 21 -25.82 49.45 -16.14
N SER A 22 -25.90 50.59 -15.53
CA SER A 22 -25.71 50.83 -14.11
C SER A 22 -26.79 50.09 -13.31
N SER A 23 -26.38 49.20 -12.41
CA SER A 23 -27.18 48.74 -11.28
C SER A 23 -26.27 48.16 -10.20
N GLU A 24 -26.06 48.96 -9.20
CA GLU A 24 -25.91 48.69 -7.77
C GLU A 24 -25.10 47.49 -7.26
N ALA A 25 -24.07 47.87 -6.63
CA ALA A 25 -23.19 47.29 -5.63
C ALA A 25 -23.89 46.28 -4.67
N GLN A 26 -23.91 44.99 -5.04
CA GLN A 26 -24.13 43.88 -4.07
C GLN A 26 -23.51 42.54 -4.52
N GLY A 27 -22.71 42.46 -5.60
CA GLY A 27 -22.16 41.24 -6.16
C GLY A 27 -20.70 40.92 -5.77
N GLU A 28 -19.97 41.83 -5.20
CA GLU A 28 -18.50 41.72 -5.10
C GLU A 28 -18.02 40.87 -3.89
N ALA A 29 -18.77 40.78 -2.85
CA ALA A 29 -18.39 40.01 -1.64
C ALA A 29 -18.55 38.50 -1.80
N THR A 30 -19.43 38.05 -2.70
CA THR A 30 -19.70 36.58 -2.88
C THR A 30 -18.70 35.92 -3.84
N ALA A 31 -18.23 36.64 -4.84
CA ALA A 31 -17.28 36.14 -5.82
C ALA A 31 -15.88 35.94 -5.22
N THR A 32 -15.43 36.85 -4.37
CA THR A 32 -14.12 36.76 -3.68
C THR A 32 -14.09 35.59 -2.72
N THR A 33 -15.17 35.29 -2.02
CA THR A 33 -15.28 34.18 -1.08
C THR A 33 -15.23 32.81 -1.81
N THR A 34 -15.79 32.74 -3.00
CA THR A 34 -15.84 31.49 -3.79
C THR A 34 -14.45 31.19 -4.41
N ALA A 35 -13.77 32.21 -4.91
CA ALA A 35 -12.40 32.07 -5.45
C ALA A 35 -11.43 31.64 -4.35
N ASP A 36 -11.51 32.21 -3.16
CA ASP A 36 -10.68 31.87 -2.00
C ASP A 36 -10.92 30.41 -1.53
N ARG A 37 -12.15 29.95 -1.54
CA ARG A 37 -12.50 28.55 -1.22
C ARG A 37 -11.93 27.56 -2.25
N THR A 38 -12.04 27.89 -3.52
CA THR A 38 -11.51 27.05 -4.62
C THR A 38 -10.00 26.96 -4.54
N GLN A 39 -9.31 28.07 -4.27
CA GLN A 39 -7.87 28.12 -4.13
C GLN A 39 -7.39 27.29 -2.91
N LYS A 40 -8.06 27.39 -1.77
CA LYS A 40 -7.77 26.57 -0.58
C LYS A 40 -8.00 25.08 -0.84
N GLN A 41 -9.05 24.73 -1.57
CA GLN A 41 -9.31 23.34 -1.96
C GLN A 41 -8.22 22.79 -2.87
N GLN A 42 -7.77 23.56 -3.87
CA GLN A 42 -6.67 23.16 -4.76
C GLN A 42 -5.37 22.98 -3.98
N GLN A 43 -5.02 23.89 -3.09
CA GLN A 43 -3.84 23.76 -2.23
C GLN A 43 -3.91 22.52 -1.32
N CYS A 44 -5.09 22.23 -0.76
CA CYS A 44 -5.30 21.02 0.03
C CYS A 44 -5.11 19.74 -0.80
N GLN A 45 -5.62 19.72 -2.04
CA GLN A 45 -5.46 18.59 -2.94
C GLN A 45 -4.00 18.40 -3.35
N GLN A 46 -3.29 19.48 -3.68
CA GLN A 46 -1.86 19.43 -3.99
C GLN A 46 -1.04 18.88 -2.83
N LYS A 47 -1.23 19.39 -1.61
CA LYS A 47 -0.55 18.88 -0.41
C LYS A 47 -0.84 17.42 -0.12
N ARG A 48 -2.06 16.95 -0.40
CA ARG A 48 -2.40 15.53 -0.27
C ARG A 48 -1.68 14.69 -1.31
N ALA A 49 -1.66 15.13 -2.57
CA ALA A 49 -0.96 14.44 -3.64
C ALA A 49 0.56 14.35 -3.38
N GLU A 50 1.16 15.44 -2.91
CA GLU A 50 2.59 15.47 -2.54
C GLU A 50 2.91 14.49 -1.39
N ARG A 51 2.06 14.46 -0.36
CA ARG A 51 2.21 13.52 0.77
C ARG A 51 2.07 12.07 0.33
N LEU A 52 1.11 11.79 -0.56
CA LEU A 52 0.94 10.44 -1.11
C LEU A 52 2.15 10.02 -1.93
N ALA A 53 2.63 10.89 -2.83
CA ALA A 53 3.82 10.60 -3.63
C ALA A 53 5.09 10.43 -2.77
N ALA A 54 5.24 11.20 -1.70
CA ALA A 54 6.34 11.02 -0.75
C ALA A 54 6.24 9.71 0.01
N TYR A 55 5.02 9.31 0.37
CA TYR A 55 4.77 8.06 1.07
C TYR A 55 4.99 6.84 0.17
N GLU A 56 4.54 6.89 -1.09
CA GLU A 56 4.83 5.85 -2.08
C GLU A 56 6.34 5.63 -2.24
N LYS A 57 7.12 6.70 -2.39
CA LYS A 57 8.59 6.60 -2.44
C LYS A 57 9.21 6.02 -1.17
N TYR A 58 8.65 6.34 -0.01
CA TYR A 58 9.09 5.77 1.25
C TYR A 58 8.86 4.26 1.28
N VAL A 59 7.65 3.79 0.91
CA VAL A 59 7.32 2.37 0.82
C VAL A 59 8.24 1.65 -0.18
N ASP A 60 8.46 2.26 -1.36
CA ASP A 60 9.38 1.72 -2.36
C ASP A 60 10.79 1.54 -1.79
N SER A 61 11.28 2.52 -1.04
CA SER A 61 12.61 2.44 -0.40
C SER A 61 12.70 1.32 0.64
N LEU A 62 11.64 1.09 1.41
CA LEU A 62 11.58 0.02 2.41
C LEU A 62 11.66 -1.37 1.78
N VAL A 63 10.87 -1.59 0.72
CA VAL A 63 10.84 -2.87 0.02
C VAL A 63 12.16 -3.15 -0.69
N LEU A 64 12.71 -2.15 -1.38
CA LEU A 64 13.97 -2.31 -2.12
C LEU A 64 15.19 -2.48 -1.19
N SER A 65 15.19 -1.82 -0.03
CA SER A 65 16.25 -1.99 0.97
C SER A 65 16.10 -3.26 1.81
N ARG A 66 14.98 -3.98 1.69
CA ARG A 66 14.63 -5.15 2.54
C ARG A 66 14.68 -4.85 4.04
N ASN A 67 14.33 -3.62 4.42
CA ASN A 67 14.35 -3.16 5.81
C ASN A 67 12.97 -2.68 6.24
N PHE A 68 12.10 -3.63 6.53
CA PHE A 68 10.74 -3.31 6.97
C PHE A 68 10.20 -4.35 7.95
N ARG A 69 9.22 -3.92 8.73
CA ARG A 69 8.41 -4.81 9.56
C ARG A 69 6.95 -4.77 9.12
N PHE A 70 6.32 -5.91 9.10
CA PHE A 70 4.89 -6.07 8.90
C PHE A 70 4.22 -6.38 10.24
N VAL A 71 3.23 -5.59 10.61
CA VAL A 71 2.46 -5.79 11.85
C VAL A 71 1.04 -6.21 11.47
N PRO A 72 0.66 -7.47 11.71
CA PRO A 72 -0.67 -7.97 11.40
C PRO A 72 -1.71 -7.45 12.38
N GLN A 73 -2.88 -7.08 11.87
CA GLN A 73 -4.05 -6.67 12.66
C GLN A 73 -5.13 -7.73 12.68
N THR A 74 -5.26 -8.48 11.59
CA THR A 74 -6.22 -9.56 11.49
C THR A 74 -5.58 -10.81 10.92
N MET A 75 -6.19 -11.95 11.18
CA MET A 75 -5.84 -13.20 10.53
C MET A 75 -7.08 -13.97 10.10
N GLN A 76 -6.98 -14.69 8.98
CA GLN A 76 -8.03 -15.54 8.44
C GLN A 76 -7.43 -16.81 7.85
N GLN A 77 -7.97 -17.95 8.17
CA GLN A 77 -7.62 -19.20 7.52
C GLN A 77 -8.36 -19.31 6.18
N MET A 78 -7.64 -19.62 5.13
CA MET A 78 -8.22 -19.74 3.80
C MET A 78 -8.58 -21.21 3.48
N PRO A 79 -9.62 -21.49 2.66
CA PRO A 79 -10.45 -20.50 1.98
C PRO A 79 -11.65 -19.98 2.79
N ALA A 80 -12.05 -20.60 3.88
CA ALA A 80 -13.36 -20.37 4.51
C ALA A 80 -13.30 -20.10 6.02
N GLY A 81 -12.15 -19.74 6.55
CA GLY A 81 -12.00 -19.44 7.97
C GLY A 81 -12.62 -18.10 8.39
N MET A 82 -12.99 -17.99 9.65
CA MET A 82 -13.44 -16.72 10.21
C MET A 82 -12.26 -15.76 10.39
N MET A 83 -12.47 -14.50 10.05
CA MET A 83 -11.52 -13.44 10.34
C MET A 83 -11.44 -13.21 11.85
N ARG A 84 -10.24 -13.10 12.38
CA ARG A 84 -9.95 -12.87 13.79
C ARG A 84 -9.07 -11.65 13.95
N ASN A 85 -9.41 -10.76 14.86
CA ASN A 85 -8.57 -9.64 15.22
C ASN A 85 -7.41 -10.10 16.12
N LEU A 86 -6.22 -9.61 15.81
CA LEU A 86 -5.01 -9.87 16.57
C LEU A 86 -4.78 -8.69 17.52
N GLN A 87 -4.79 -8.96 18.82
CA GLN A 87 -4.63 -7.92 19.84
C GLN A 87 -3.22 -7.88 20.45
N ASN A 88 -2.40 -8.90 20.17
CA ASN A 88 -1.04 -8.95 20.69
C ASN A 88 -0.10 -8.07 19.84
N PRO A 89 0.48 -7.02 20.41
CA PRO A 89 1.37 -6.11 19.69
C PRO A 89 2.71 -6.74 19.30
N ASN A 90 3.03 -7.92 19.85
CA ASN A 90 4.28 -8.62 19.56
C ASN A 90 4.20 -9.49 18.30
N TYR A 91 3.02 -9.57 17.67
CA TYR A 91 2.92 -10.27 16.40
C TYR A 91 3.44 -9.39 15.28
N GLU A 92 4.52 -9.82 14.66
CA GLU A 92 5.15 -9.12 13.56
C GLU A 92 6.01 -10.05 12.70
N ILE A 93 6.32 -9.59 11.51
CA ILE A 93 7.43 -10.10 10.70
C ILE A 93 8.39 -8.95 10.48
N ILE A 94 9.65 -9.17 10.80
CA ILE A 94 10.71 -8.21 10.54
C ILE A 94 11.58 -8.78 9.43
N VAL A 95 11.74 -8.02 8.36
CA VAL A 95 12.64 -8.36 7.24
C VAL A 95 13.79 -7.38 7.29
N TRP A 96 15.02 -7.91 7.40
CA TRP A 96 16.23 -7.11 7.31
C TRP A 96 17.29 -7.86 6.48
N ASP A 97 17.64 -7.29 5.35
CA ASP A 97 18.59 -7.82 4.39
C ASP A 97 18.30 -9.29 4.00
N GLU A 98 19.04 -10.25 4.53
CA GLU A 98 18.87 -11.69 4.25
C GLU A 98 18.17 -12.45 5.39
N ALA A 99 17.85 -11.78 6.50
CA ALA A 99 17.24 -12.39 7.67
C ALA A 99 15.76 -12.00 7.81
N VAL A 100 14.98 -12.90 8.37
CA VAL A 100 13.57 -12.64 8.71
C VAL A 100 13.30 -13.17 10.11
N ASP A 101 12.76 -12.29 10.96
CA ASP A 101 12.19 -12.67 12.25
C ASP A 101 10.68 -12.81 12.10
N VAL A 102 10.15 -13.93 12.53
CA VAL A 102 8.73 -14.25 12.42
C VAL A 102 8.15 -14.53 13.79
N CYS A 103 7.21 -13.68 14.20
CA CYS A 103 6.38 -13.92 15.37
C CYS A 103 4.90 -13.82 14.97
N LEU A 104 4.30 -14.93 14.56
CA LEU A 104 2.92 -14.97 14.06
C LEU A 104 2.10 -16.09 14.69
N PRO A 105 0.83 -15.86 15.02
CA PRO A 105 -0.10 -16.92 15.33
C PRO A 105 -0.49 -17.68 14.07
N TYR A 106 -0.56 -18.98 14.12
CA TYR A 106 -0.91 -19.83 12.99
C TYR A 106 -1.92 -20.92 13.41
N LEU A 107 -2.82 -21.28 12.51
CA LEU A 107 -3.79 -22.34 12.71
C LEU A 107 -3.43 -23.55 11.86
N LYS A 108 -2.94 -24.59 12.51
CA LYS A 108 -2.50 -25.82 11.87
C LYS A 108 -3.69 -26.78 11.68
N GLY A 109 -3.89 -27.29 10.47
CA GLY A 109 -4.93 -28.25 10.15
C GLY A 109 -5.70 -27.89 8.87
N TYR A 110 -6.26 -28.91 8.19
CA TYR A 110 -7.15 -28.73 7.03
C TYR A 110 -8.62 -28.62 7.44
N THR A 111 -8.97 -29.32 8.51
CA THR A 111 -10.35 -29.37 9.05
C THR A 111 -10.33 -29.17 10.56
N PRO A 112 -11.41 -28.67 11.16
CA PRO A 112 -11.53 -28.60 12.62
C PRO A 112 -11.41 -29.97 13.29
N PRO A 113 -10.84 -30.05 14.51
CA PRO A 113 -10.29 -28.93 15.27
C PRO A 113 -8.93 -28.45 14.77
N TYR A 114 -8.77 -27.12 14.69
CA TYR A 114 -7.48 -26.50 14.31
C TYR A 114 -6.59 -26.37 15.55
N TYR A 115 -5.30 -26.60 15.36
CA TYR A 115 -4.31 -26.46 16.42
C TYR A 115 -3.64 -25.09 16.34
N PRO A 116 -3.91 -24.17 17.29
CA PRO A 116 -3.24 -22.88 17.31
C PRO A 116 -1.78 -23.08 17.75
N VAL A 117 -0.89 -22.50 16.98
CA VAL A 117 0.54 -22.42 17.26
C VAL A 117 1.01 -20.99 17.08
N VAL A 118 2.12 -20.63 17.70
CA VAL A 118 2.81 -19.36 17.43
C VAL A 118 4.15 -19.69 16.80
N PHE A 119 4.35 -19.18 15.61
CA PHE A 119 5.66 -19.16 15.01
C PHE A 119 6.48 -18.06 15.67
N ASN A 120 7.60 -18.44 16.26
CA ASN A 120 8.53 -17.51 16.89
C ASN A 120 9.95 -18.02 16.60
N TYR A 121 10.56 -17.51 15.54
CA TYR A 121 11.87 -17.93 15.10
C TYR A 121 12.51 -16.89 14.19
N VAL A 122 13.83 -16.89 14.17
CA VAL A 122 14.65 -16.07 13.29
C VAL A 122 15.23 -16.94 12.18
N LEU A 123 15.04 -16.54 10.94
CA LEU A 123 15.63 -17.12 9.76
C LEU A 123 16.88 -16.34 9.39
N SER A 124 18.02 -16.99 9.43
CA SER A 124 19.31 -16.39 9.05
C SER A 124 19.58 -16.42 7.54
N SER A 125 18.75 -17.13 6.76
CA SER A 125 18.82 -17.13 5.31
C SER A 125 17.44 -17.28 4.72
N VAL A 126 17.06 -16.32 3.88
CA VAL A 126 15.80 -16.30 3.14
C VAL A 126 16.05 -16.82 1.74
N VAL A 127 15.32 -17.85 1.34
CA VAL A 127 15.47 -18.45 0.01
C VAL A 127 14.45 -17.80 -0.93
N GLY A 128 14.93 -17.37 -2.10
CA GLY A 128 14.06 -16.91 -3.19
C GLY A 128 13.31 -15.64 -2.88
N TYR A 129 13.94 -14.66 -2.20
CA TYR A 129 13.34 -13.35 -2.04
C TYR A 129 13.19 -12.67 -3.40
N THR A 130 11.95 -12.40 -3.79
CA THR A 130 11.61 -11.61 -4.98
C THR A 130 10.71 -10.47 -4.59
N ALA A 131 10.91 -9.31 -5.21
CA ALA A 131 10.04 -8.15 -5.06
C ALA A 131 9.66 -7.65 -6.45
N GLU A 132 8.39 -7.73 -6.77
CA GLU A 132 7.84 -7.34 -8.07
C GLU A 132 6.92 -6.15 -7.88
N GLN A 133 7.12 -5.11 -8.67
CA GLN A 133 6.26 -3.94 -8.65
C GLN A 133 4.94 -4.23 -9.38
N THR A 134 3.83 -3.95 -8.71
CA THR A 134 2.47 -4.09 -9.24
C THR A 134 1.83 -2.71 -9.43
N GLN A 135 0.62 -2.66 -10.01
CA GLN A 135 -0.12 -1.40 -10.15
C GLN A 135 -0.54 -0.77 -8.81
N GLU A 136 -0.67 -1.58 -7.76
CA GLU A 136 -1.12 -1.14 -6.44
C GLU A 136 0.03 -0.97 -5.44
N GLY A 137 1.22 -1.46 -5.78
CA GLY A 137 2.40 -1.40 -4.93
C GLY A 137 3.40 -2.50 -5.21
N TRP A 138 3.65 -3.38 -4.25
CA TRP A 138 4.67 -4.42 -4.36
C TRP A 138 4.12 -5.80 -4.00
N HIS A 139 4.54 -6.80 -4.76
CA HIS A 139 4.38 -8.21 -4.43
C HIS A 139 5.74 -8.78 -4.03
N VAL A 140 5.88 -9.14 -2.76
CA VAL A 140 7.12 -9.69 -2.19
C VAL A 140 6.89 -11.14 -1.83
N THR A 141 7.72 -12.04 -2.37
CA THR A 141 7.67 -13.46 -2.01
C THR A 141 9.01 -13.94 -1.50
N PHE A 142 8.98 -14.84 -0.54
CA PHE A 142 10.15 -15.57 -0.06
C PHE A 142 9.73 -16.92 0.56
N GLN A 143 10.69 -17.79 0.66
CA GLN A 143 10.48 -19.13 1.21
C GLN A 143 11.37 -19.36 2.41
N SER A 144 10.88 -20.18 3.31
CA SER A 144 11.60 -20.62 4.48
C SER A 144 11.30 -22.06 4.80
N THR A 145 12.33 -22.78 5.21
CA THR A 145 12.21 -24.12 5.77
C THR A 145 12.17 -24.02 7.27
N MET A 146 10.98 -24.11 7.82
CA MET A 146 10.75 -24.20 9.27
C MET A 146 10.63 -25.66 9.67
N PHE A 147 11.35 -26.07 10.72
CA PHE A 147 11.23 -27.44 11.26
C PHE A 147 11.37 -28.56 10.22
N THR A 148 12.56 -28.94 9.94
CA THR A 148 13.05 -30.18 9.29
C THR A 148 12.35 -30.72 8.03
N ALA A 149 11.17 -30.29 7.64
CA ALA A 149 10.47 -30.82 6.46
C ALA A 149 9.40 -29.91 5.84
N SER A 150 9.06 -28.78 6.42
CA SER A 150 7.94 -27.98 5.91
C SER A 150 8.44 -26.67 5.29
N ASN A 151 8.34 -26.57 3.98
CA ASN A 151 8.56 -25.31 3.29
C ASN A 151 7.33 -24.42 3.46
N TYR A 152 7.55 -23.22 3.99
CA TYR A 152 6.54 -22.18 4.04
C TYR A 152 6.87 -21.12 3.01
N THR A 153 5.84 -20.73 2.26
CA THR A 153 5.92 -19.62 1.32
C THR A 153 5.21 -18.42 1.91
N PHE A 154 5.91 -17.31 1.99
CA PHE A 154 5.40 -16.02 2.40
C PHE A 154 5.17 -15.20 1.14
N ALA A 155 3.94 -14.76 0.93
CA ALA A 155 3.58 -13.84 -0.15
C ALA A 155 2.96 -12.59 0.48
N LEU A 156 3.61 -11.46 0.31
CA LEU A 156 3.24 -10.18 0.90
C LEU A 156 2.88 -9.19 -0.20
N ASP A 157 1.59 -8.82 -0.26
CA ASP A 157 1.08 -7.76 -1.12
C ASP A 157 1.08 -6.45 -0.35
N ILE A 158 1.88 -5.49 -0.77
CA ILE A 158 2.06 -4.18 -0.11
C ILE A 158 1.40 -3.12 -0.95
N TYR A 159 0.47 -2.38 -0.36
CA TYR A 159 -0.24 -1.29 -1.03
C TYR A 159 0.46 0.04 -0.77
N SER A 160 1.20 0.54 -1.77
CA SER A 160 2.06 1.74 -1.62
C SER A 160 1.32 3.00 -1.19
N ARG A 161 0.02 3.12 -1.51
CA ARG A 161 -0.78 4.31 -1.15
C ARG A 161 -1.16 4.41 0.31
N TYR A 162 -1.28 3.28 1.01
CA TYR A 162 -1.86 3.25 2.36
C TYR A 162 -0.91 2.63 3.38
N GLY A 163 0.19 2.01 2.94
CA GLY A 163 1.06 1.20 3.80
C GLY A 163 0.38 -0.05 4.36
N GLY A 164 -0.84 -0.32 3.92
CA GLY A 164 -1.51 -1.56 4.19
C GLY A 164 -0.83 -2.71 3.46
N ALA A 165 -0.86 -3.89 4.05
CA ALA A 165 -0.31 -5.07 3.41
C ALA A 165 -1.13 -6.31 3.76
N THR A 166 -1.11 -7.26 2.84
CA THR A 166 -1.73 -8.57 3.02
C THR A 166 -0.66 -9.63 2.89
N LEU A 167 -0.42 -10.37 3.97
CA LEU A 167 0.51 -11.48 3.99
C LEU A 167 -0.27 -12.79 3.87
N THR A 168 0.09 -13.61 2.90
CA THR A 168 -0.40 -14.99 2.77
C THR A 168 0.72 -15.96 3.11
N LEU A 169 0.50 -16.76 4.13
CA LEU A 169 1.39 -17.84 4.54
C LEU A 169 0.82 -19.16 4.07
N SER A 170 1.53 -19.83 3.18
CA SER A 170 1.11 -21.11 2.58
C SER A 170 2.13 -22.21 2.79
N THR A 171 1.63 -23.43 2.84
CA THR A 171 2.42 -24.66 2.91
C THR A 171 1.69 -25.78 2.18
N PRO A 172 2.40 -26.76 1.59
CA PRO A 172 1.75 -27.92 0.96
C PRO A 172 0.96 -28.81 1.93
N PHE A 173 1.16 -28.67 3.25
CA PHE A 173 0.66 -29.61 4.25
C PHE A 173 -0.59 -29.12 5.00
N TYR A 174 -0.92 -27.81 4.93
CA TYR A 174 -2.04 -27.23 5.68
C TYR A 174 -2.70 -26.08 4.90
N ASN A 175 -3.89 -25.69 5.33
CA ASN A 175 -4.57 -24.53 4.77
C ASN A 175 -3.73 -23.26 4.94
N SER A 176 -3.78 -22.41 3.93
CA SER A 176 -3.13 -21.11 3.98
C SER A 176 -3.76 -20.22 5.03
N VAL A 177 -2.96 -19.33 5.61
CA VAL A 177 -3.44 -18.30 6.52
C VAL A 177 -3.08 -16.94 5.93
N GLN A 178 -4.07 -16.07 5.89
CA GLN A 178 -3.92 -14.70 5.41
C GLN A 178 -3.97 -13.74 6.60
N TYR A 179 -3.08 -12.76 6.60
CA TYR A 179 -3.01 -11.69 7.58
C TYR A 179 -3.16 -10.37 6.87
N THR A 180 -3.93 -9.45 7.43
CA THR A 180 -3.96 -8.06 6.97
C THR A 180 -3.35 -7.17 8.04
N GLY A 181 -2.60 -6.16 7.63
CA GLY A 181 -1.89 -5.28 8.54
C GLY A 181 -1.23 -4.12 7.82
N ASN A 182 -0.19 -3.56 8.44
CA ASN A 182 0.57 -2.44 7.90
C ASN A 182 2.07 -2.74 7.92
N ILE A 183 2.79 -2.07 7.02
CA ILE A 183 4.24 -2.07 7.01
C ILE A 183 4.81 -0.79 7.61
N PHE A 184 5.97 -0.92 8.23
CA PHE A 184 6.73 0.17 8.83
C PHE A 184 8.21 -0.02 8.54
N GLY A 185 8.99 1.05 8.51
CA GLY A 185 10.45 0.98 8.54
C GLY A 185 10.96 0.51 9.90
N ILE A 186 12.13 -0.09 9.90
CA ILE A 186 12.88 -0.51 11.09
C ILE A 186 13.79 0.64 11.51
#